data_187fb9aa27f6e2740fc667ef54516a8b
#
_entry.id   187fb9aa27f6e2740fc667ef54516a8b
#
_cell.length_a   1.000
_cell.length_b   1.000
_cell.length_c   1.000
_cell.angle_alpha   90.00
_cell.angle_beta   90.00
_cell.angle_gamma   90.00
#
_symmetry.space_group_name_H-M   'P 1'
#
loop_
_entity.id
_entity.type
_entity.pdbx_description
1 polymer ?
#
loop_
_entity_poly.entity_id
_entity_poly.type
_entity_poly.pdbx_seq_one_letter_code
_entity_poly.pdbx_strand_id
1 'polypeptide(L)'
;MTDCPRLRAQIEAFCPYNEQETADRLQMLQDIDTFPVLLTRDNATAHFTASCWIVNPDRTKVLMAYHNLYQSWAWLGGHADGEEDLLAVALREASEESGIRAVPVSWDIFSLEILHVAPHVKRGKFVCAHLHLCLLYTSPSPRD
;
A
#
# COMPACT_ATOMS: atom_id res chain seq x y z
N MET A 1 6.05 21.30 4.56
CA MET A 1 6.00 20.88 3.13
C MET A 1 6.05 19.36 3.07
N THR A 2 5.12 18.76 2.33
CA THR A 2 5.04 17.29 2.24
C THR A 2 6.12 16.71 1.32
N ASP A 3 6.51 15.46 1.58
CA ASP A 3 7.40 14.69 0.71
C ASP A 3 6.66 13.98 -0.44
N CYS A 4 5.32 14.11 -0.52
CA CYS A 4 4.52 13.41 -1.51
C CYS A 4 3.42 14.26 -2.17
N PRO A 5 3.77 15.40 -2.82
CA PRO A 5 2.76 16.29 -3.41
C PRO A 5 2.01 15.66 -4.59
N ARG A 6 2.67 14.83 -5.40
CA ARG A 6 2.00 14.14 -6.52
C ARG A 6 1.07 13.05 -6.02
N LEU A 7 1.48 12.33 -4.98
CA LEU A 7 0.64 11.31 -4.35
C LEU A 7 -0.61 11.95 -3.75
N ARG A 8 -0.46 13.13 -3.15
CA ARG A 8 -1.60 13.88 -2.63
C ARG A 8 -2.64 14.14 -3.72
N ALA A 9 -2.20 14.58 -4.88
CA ALA A 9 -3.09 14.82 -6.01
C ALA A 9 -3.81 13.55 -6.48
N GLN A 10 -3.11 12.41 -6.49
CA GLN A 10 -3.71 11.12 -6.85
C GLN A 10 -4.77 10.68 -5.84
N ILE A 11 -4.51 10.85 -4.55
CA ILE A 11 -5.48 10.52 -3.50
C ILE A 11 -6.68 11.44 -3.57
N GLU A 12 -6.46 12.72 -3.83
CA GLU A 12 -7.55 13.69 -3.98
C GLU A 12 -8.47 13.35 -5.17
N ALA A 13 -7.91 12.83 -6.25
CA ALA A 13 -8.65 12.44 -7.44
C ALA A 13 -9.36 11.08 -7.30
N PHE A 14 -9.01 10.28 -6.29
CA PHE A 14 -9.60 8.97 -6.07
C PHE A 14 -11.08 9.10 -5.67
N CYS A 15 -11.96 8.30 -6.29
CA CYS A 15 -13.38 8.25 -5.97
C CYS A 15 -13.67 7.08 -5.03
N PRO A 16 -13.96 7.33 -3.74
CA PRO A 16 -14.24 6.27 -2.78
C PRO A 16 -15.46 5.43 -3.16
N TYR A 17 -15.41 4.13 -2.87
CA TYR A 17 -16.50 3.19 -3.12
C TYR A 17 -17.45 3.04 -1.94
N ASN A 18 -17.00 3.43 -0.74
CA ASN A 18 -17.77 3.20 0.49
C ASN A 18 -17.38 4.22 1.57
N GLU A 19 -18.03 4.15 2.71
CA GLU A 19 -17.80 5.07 3.83
C GLU A 19 -16.39 4.96 4.41
N GLN A 20 -15.85 3.76 4.48
CA GLN A 20 -14.49 3.57 4.99
C GLN A 20 -13.47 4.27 4.10
N GLU A 21 -13.55 4.07 2.78
CA GLU A 21 -12.63 4.72 1.85
C GLU A 21 -12.78 6.23 1.86
N THR A 22 -14.01 6.74 2.04
CA THR A 22 -14.25 8.18 2.17
C THR A 22 -13.55 8.74 3.40
N ALA A 23 -13.68 8.08 4.54
CA ALA A 23 -13.06 8.51 5.79
C ALA A 23 -11.54 8.39 5.73
N ASP A 24 -11.04 7.27 5.22
CA ASP A 24 -9.59 7.02 5.15
C ASP A 24 -8.92 7.97 4.15
N ARG A 25 -9.58 8.27 3.03
CA ARG A 25 -9.08 9.26 2.08
C ARG A 25 -8.93 10.64 2.72
N LEU A 26 -9.94 11.07 3.46
CA LEU A 26 -9.90 12.35 4.17
C LEU A 26 -8.75 12.37 5.18
N GLN A 27 -8.58 11.30 5.94
CA GLN A 27 -7.52 11.19 6.93
C GLN A 27 -6.14 11.21 6.27
N MET A 28 -5.97 10.50 5.14
CA MET A 28 -4.72 10.52 4.39
C MET A 28 -4.37 11.94 3.92
N LEU A 29 -5.35 12.68 3.41
CA LEU A 29 -5.12 14.06 2.98
C LEU A 29 -4.73 14.96 4.15
N GLN A 30 -5.38 14.80 5.29
CA GLN A 30 -5.03 15.55 6.50
C GLN A 30 -3.62 15.20 7.00
N ASP A 31 -3.24 13.93 6.97
CA ASP A 31 -1.91 13.50 7.36
C ASP A 31 -0.83 14.07 6.43
N ILE A 32 -1.09 14.09 5.12
CA ILE A 32 -0.16 14.69 4.16
C ILE A 32 0.02 16.19 4.43
N ASP A 33 -1.04 16.87 4.82
CA ASP A 33 -0.97 18.31 5.12
C ASP A 33 -0.33 18.58 6.49
N THR A 34 -0.30 17.60 7.38
CA THR A 34 0.22 17.73 8.75
C THR A 34 1.67 17.28 8.87
N PHE A 35 2.03 16.13 8.29
CA PHE A 35 3.35 15.54 8.43
C PHE A 35 4.22 15.85 7.22
N PRO A 36 5.45 16.38 7.42
CA PRO A 36 6.36 16.61 6.31
C PRO A 36 6.91 15.32 5.70
N VAL A 37 6.95 14.22 6.47
CA VAL A 37 7.48 12.93 6.04
C VAL A 37 6.44 11.84 6.25
N LEU A 38 6.03 11.18 5.17
CA LEU A 38 5.11 10.04 5.19
C LEU A 38 5.58 8.90 4.29
N LEU A 39 6.63 9.11 3.50
CA LEU A 39 7.13 8.06 2.59
C LEU A 39 8.16 7.14 3.23
N THR A 40 8.59 7.43 4.46
CA THR A 40 9.57 6.59 5.16
C THR A 40 9.11 6.24 6.56
N ARG A 41 9.73 5.21 7.13
CA ARG A 41 9.50 4.75 8.51
C ARG A 41 10.07 5.73 9.55
N ASP A 42 10.72 6.81 9.12
CA ASP A 42 11.13 7.88 10.01
C ASP A 42 9.92 8.53 10.68
N ASN A 43 8.77 8.52 10.00
CA ASN A 43 7.51 8.83 10.66
C ASN A 43 7.00 7.57 11.37
N ALA A 44 7.25 7.48 12.67
CA ALA A 44 6.88 6.33 13.47
C ALA A 44 5.38 6.25 13.77
N THR A 45 4.61 7.30 13.49
CA THR A 45 3.15 7.33 13.69
C THR A 45 2.41 6.74 12.50
N ALA A 46 2.78 7.12 11.29
CA ALA A 46 2.12 6.69 10.06
C ALA A 46 3.06 6.81 8.88
N HIS A 47 2.94 5.91 7.93
CA HIS A 47 3.69 5.99 6.67
C HIS A 47 2.99 5.18 5.59
N PHE A 48 3.27 5.53 4.33
CA PHE A 48 2.63 4.90 3.19
C PHE A 48 3.21 3.53 2.88
N THR A 49 2.31 2.63 2.48
CA THR A 49 2.62 1.34 1.90
C THR A 49 1.85 1.18 0.60
N ALA A 50 2.31 0.30 -0.27
CA ALA A 50 1.69 0.03 -1.54
C ALA A 50 1.53 -1.48 -1.73
N SER A 51 0.39 -1.88 -2.28
CA SER A 51 0.05 -3.29 -2.46
C SER A 51 -0.58 -3.53 -3.82
N CYS A 52 -0.47 -4.76 -4.30
CA CYS A 52 -1.07 -5.23 -5.53
C CYS A 52 -2.15 -6.27 -5.28
N TRP A 53 -3.30 -6.06 -5.89
CA TRP A 53 -4.33 -7.07 -6.04
C TRP A 53 -4.09 -7.75 -7.38
N ILE A 54 -3.41 -8.90 -7.38
CA ILE A 54 -2.96 -9.58 -8.60
C ILE A 54 -3.93 -10.68 -8.94
N VAL A 55 -4.47 -10.63 -10.16
CA VAL A 55 -5.41 -11.61 -10.67
C VAL A 55 -4.83 -12.31 -11.90
N ASN A 56 -5.28 -13.52 -12.17
CA ASN A 56 -4.93 -14.21 -13.41
C ASN A 56 -5.69 -13.58 -14.59
N PRO A 57 -5.31 -13.88 -15.87
CA PRO A 57 -5.91 -13.22 -17.03
C PRO A 57 -7.43 -13.33 -17.12
N ASP A 58 -8.04 -14.43 -16.74
CA ASP A 58 -9.49 -14.60 -16.76
C ASP A 58 -10.18 -14.10 -15.47
N ARG A 59 -9.40 -13.57 -14.53
CA ARG A 59 -9.88 -12.96 -13.28
C ARG A 59 -10.67 -13.92 -12.38
N THR A 60 -10.30 -15.19 -12.39
CA THR A 60 -10.92 -16.22 -11.56
C THR A 60 -10.13 -16.53 -10.30
N LYS A 61 -8.86 -16.11 -10.24
CA LYS A 61 -7.95 -16.39 -9.12
C LYS A 61 -7.16 -15.15 -8.73
N VAL A 62 -6.80 -15.09 -7.46
CA VAL A 62 -6.00 -14.02 -6.86
C VAL A 62 -4.70 -14.60 -6.34
N LEU A 63 -3.59 -13.91 -6.57
CA LEU A 63 -2.31 -14.29 -6.01
C LEU A 63 -2.15 -13.65 -4.63
N MET A 64 -1.89 -14.48 -3.65
CA MET A 64 -1.62 -14.04 -2.27
C MET A 64 -0.37 -14.71 -1.73
N ALA A 65 0.26 -14.06 -0.74
CA ALA A 65 1.38 -14.61 -0.01
C ALA A 65 0.95 -14.92 1.42
N TYR A 66 1.48 -16.03 1.98
CA TYR A 66 1.26 -16.34 3.38
C TYR A 66 2.21 -15.53 4.24
N HIS A 67 1.67 -14.73 5.16
CA HIS A 67 2.45 -13.87 6.04
C HIS A 67 2.68 -14.59 7.36
N ASN A 68 3.93 -14.97 7.64
CA ASN A 68 4.29 -15.76 8.82
C ASN A 68 4.00 -15.02 10.14
N LEU A 69 4.25 -13.72 10.18
CA LEU A 69 4.02 -12.93 11.40
C LEU A 69 2.54 -12.90 11.80
N TYR A 70 1.65 -12.72 10.82
CA TYR A 70 0.21 -12.65 11.05
C TYR A 70 -0.50 -13.99 10.85
N GLN A 71 0.23 -15.02 10.43
CA GLN A 71 -0.29 -16.37 10.17
C GLN A 71 -1.54 -16.32 9.27
N SER A 72 -1.47 -15.51 8.21
CA SER A 72 -2.59 -15.31 7.30
C SER A 72 -2.14 -15.07 5.88
N TRP A 73 -3.05 -15.28 4.94
CA TRP A 73 -2.85 -14.94 3.54
C TRP A 73 -3.15 -13.46 3.33
N ALA A 74 -2.30 -12.80 2.55
CA ALA A 74 -2.44 -11.38 2.27
C ALA A 74 -2.00 -11.09 0.83
N TRP A 75 -2.46 -9.96 0.31
CA TRP A 75 -1.95 -9.45 -0.96
C TRP A 75 -0.49 -9.03 -0.83
N LEU A 76 0.19 -8.93 -1.97
CA LEU A 76 1.60 -8.59 -2.02
C LEU A 76 1.80 -7.09 -1.94
N GLY A 77 2.81 -6.65 -1.22
CA GLY A 77 3.11 -5.24 -1.08
C GLY A 77 4.23 -4.96 -0.10
N GLY A 78 4.53 -3.69 0.08
CA GLY A 78 5.58 -3.23 0.98
C GLY A 78 5.58 -1.74 1.22
N HIS A 79 6.58 -1.30 1.95
CA HIS A 79 6.76 0.11 2.32
C HIS A 79 7.24 0.95 1.15
N ALA A 80 6.84 2.22 1.12
CA ALA A 80 7.28 3.17 0.11
C ALA A 80 8.80 3.41 0.14
N ASP A 81 9.38 3.47 1.34
CA ASP A 81 10.80 3.68 1.57
C ASP A 81 11.38 4.86 0.77
N GLY A 82 10.64 5.97 0.73
CA GLY A 82 11.04 7.20 0.07
C GLY A 82 10.56 7.36 -1.37
N GLU A 83 9.96 6.31 -1.97
CA GLU A 83 9.45 6.37 -3.35
C GLU A 83 8.02 6.90 -3.37
N GLU A 84 7.80 8.00 -4.09
CA GLU A 84 6.47 8.61 -4.22
C GLU A 84 5.57 7.87 -5.22
N ASP A 85 6.16 7.19 -6.21
CA ASP A 85 5.40 6.40 -7.17
C ASP A 85 5.02 5.06 -6.56
N LEU A 86 3.87 5.03 -5.88
CA LEU A 86 3.44 3.85 -5.14
C LEU A 86 3.00 2.71 -6.04
N LEU A 87 2.57 2.98 -7.28
CA LEU A 87 2.33 1.90 -8.24
C LEU A 87 3.63 1.16 -8.56
N ALA A 88 4.72 1.89 -8.77
CA ALA A 88 6.02 1.28 -9.00
C ALA A 88 6.48 0.46 -7.78
N VAL A 89 6.22 0.94 -6.57
CA VAL A 89 6.51 0.20 -5.34
C VAL A 89 5.71 -1.11 -5.30
N ALA A 90 4.40 -1.04 -5.56
CA ALA A 90 3.54 -2.22 -5.55
C ALA A 90 3.98 -3.28 -6.57
N LEU A 91 4.33 -2.86 -7.79
CA LEU A 91 4.78 -3.77 -8.84
C LEU A 91 6.14 -4.40 -8.51
N ARG A 92 7.06 -3.62 -7.94
CA ARG A 92 8.36 -4.12 -7.51
C ARG A 92 8.23 -5.16 -6.40
N GLU A 93 7.46 -4.85 -5.37
CA GLU A 93 7.25 -5.76 -4.25
C GLU A 93 6.56 -7.04 -4.72
N ALA A 94 5.57 -6.93 -5.59
CA ALA A 94 4.90 -8.10 -6.15
C ALA A 94 5.88 -9.00 -6.92
N SER A 95 6.77 -8.41 -7.70
CA SER A 95 7.80 -9.15 -8.45
C SER A 95 8.81 -9.82 -7.51
N GLU A 96 9.29 -9.09 -6.50
CA GLU A 96 10.26 -9.60 -5.53
C GLU A 96 9.69 -10.74 -4.69
N GLU A 97 8.44 -10.62 -4.25
CA GLU A 97 7.81 -11.61 -3.36
C GLU A 97 7.31 -12.85 -4.10
N SER A 98 6.92 -12.73 -5.37
CA SER A 98 6.29 -13.83 -6.11
C SER A 98 7.09 -14.35 -7.30
N GLY A 99 8.05 -13.57 -7.78
CA GLY A 99 8.76 -13.88 -9.02
C GLY A 99 7.93 -13.64 -10.28
N ILE A 100 6.71 -13.12 -10.15
CA ILE A 100 5.83 -12.84 -11.27
C ILE A 100 5.93 -11.38 -11.66
N ARG A 101 6.05 -11.14 -12.97
CA ARG A 101 5.99 -9.78 -13.51
C ARG A 101 4.53 -9.42 -13.75
N ALA A 102 3.97 -8.61 -12.86
CA ALA A 102 2.61 -8.12 -12.98
C ALA A 102 2.56 -6.88 -13.89
N VAL A 103 1.45 -6.74 -14.61
CA VAL A 103 1.18 -5.59 -15.47
C VAL A 103 -0.04 -4.88 -14.92
N PRO A 104 0.02 -3.55 -14.69
CA PRO A 104 -1.13 -2.86 -14.11
C PRO A 104 -2.32 -2.84 -15.08
N VAL A 105 -3.52 -3.08 -14.54
CA VAL A 105 -4.77 -2.87 -15.28
C VAL A 105 -4.99 -1.39 -15.50
N SER A 106 -4.64 -0.59 -14.52
CA SER A 106 -4.80 0.86 -14.52
C SER A 106 -3.65 1.48 -13.75
N TRP A 107 -3.31 2.73 -14.08
CA TRP A 107 -2.32 3.52 -13.35
C TRP A 107 -2.94 4.17 -12.10
N ASP A 108 -4.27 4.08 -11.97
CA ASP A 108 -5.00 4.72 -10.89
C ASP A 108 -5.07 3.84 -9.64
N ILE A 109 -5.27 4.48 -8.50
CA ILE A 109 -5.51 3.79 -7.24
C ILE A 109 -6.81 2.98 -7.37
N PHE A 110 -6.72 1.69 -7.08
CA PHE A 110 -7.90 0.81 -7.08
C PHE A 110 -8.68 0.92 -5.76
N SER A 111 -7.96 0.93 -4.64
CA SER A 111 -8.55 1.03 -3.31
C SER A 111 -7.56 1.65 -2.34
N LEU A 112 -8.04 2.18 -1.23
CA LEU A 112 -7.17 2.67 -0.17
C LEU A 112 -7.78 2.37 1.20
N GLU A 113 -6.91 2.17 2.18
CA GLU A 113 -7.33 1.97 3.56
C GLU A 113 -6.20 2.29 4.53
N ILE A 114 -6.58 2.62 5.77
CA ILE A 114 -5.63 2.81 6.86
C ILE A 114 -5.70 1.56 7.74
N LEU A 115 -4.56 0.88 7.86
CA LEU A 115 -4.43 -0.32 8.65
C LEU A 115 -3.60 -0.04 9.88
N HIS A 116 -4.05 -0.51 11.05
CA HIS A 116 -3.25 -0.41 12.25
C HIS A 116 -2.25 -1.58 12.34
N VAL A 117 -1.08 -1.29 12.88
CA VAL A 117 -0.04 -2.28 13.16
C VAL A 117 0.17 -2.29 14.67
N ALA A 118 -0.04 -3.45 15.31
CA ALA A 118 0.17 -3.60 16.74
C ALA A 118 1.66 -3.50 17.08
N PRO A 119 2.01 -3.04 18.29
CA PRO A 119 3.41 -3.01 18.70
C PRO A 119 3.99 -4.42 18.71
N HIS A 120 5.22 -4.56 18.24
CA HIS A 120 5.87 -5.86 18.13
C HIS A 120 7.39 -5.73 18.14
N VAL A 121 8.07 -6.85 18.25
CA VAL A 121 9.53 -6.91 18.13
C VAL A 121 9.87 -7.50 16.77
N LYS A 122 10.69 -6.79 16.00
CA LYS A 122 11.18 -7.22 14.69
C LYS A 122 12.70 -7.16 14.68
N ARG A 123 13.33 -8.30 14.40
CA ARG A 123 14.79 -8.41 14.34
C ARG A 123 15.47 -7.87 15.60
N GLY A 124 14.90 -8.18 16.77
CA GLY A 124 15.43 -7.75 18.06
C GLY A 124 15.15 -6.31 18.45
N LYS A 125 14.42 -5.55 17.63
CA LYS A 125 14.07 -4.16 17.90
C LYS A 125 12.57 -4.01 18.14
N PHE A 126 12.21 -3.22 19.14
CA PHE A 126 10.82 -2.89 19.41
C PHE A 126 10.30 -1.93 18.35
N VAL A 127 9.15 -2.27 17.77
CA VAL A 127 8.42 -1.42 16.83
C VAL A 127 7.12 -0.99 17.49
N CYS A 128 6.93 0.32 17.65
CA CYS A 128 5.71 0.85 18.27
C CYS A 128 4.50 0.66 17.37
N ALA A 129 3.31 0.72 17.96
CA ALA A 129 2.07 0.72 17.20
C ALA A 129 2.04 1.91 16.25
N HIS A 130 1.60 1.68 15.02
CA HIS A 130 1.55 2.73 14.01
C HIS A 130 0.49 2.41 12.95
N LEU A 131 0.31 3.33 12.01
CA LEU A 131 -0.66 3.19 10.94
C LEU A 131 0.06 3.02 9.60
N HIS A 132 -0.42 2.07 8.81
CA HIS A 132 -0.06 1.97 7.39
C HIS A 132 -1.14 2.66 6.57
N LEU A 133 -0.74 3.68 5.81
CA LEU A 133 -1.59 4.34 4.82
C LEU A 133 -1.43 3.54 3.53
N CYS A 134 -2.34 2.62 3.28
CA CYS A 134 -2.17 1.61 2.24
C CYS A 134 -2.93 1.96 0.97
N LEU A 135 -2.21 2.00 -0.16
CA LEU A 135 -2.80 2.12 -1.49
C LEU A 135 -2.71 0.78 -2.19
N LEU A 136 -3.84 0.34 -2.73
CA LEU A 136 -3.97 -0.92 -3.46
C LEU A 136 -4.13 -0.62 -4.95
N TYR A 137 -3.32 -1.29 -5.76
CA TYR A 137 -3.42 -1.24 -7.22
C TYR A 137 -3.79 -2.61 -7.72
N THR A 138 -4.47 -2.68 -8.87
CA THR A 138 -4.86 -3.97 -9.43
C THR A 138 -4.06 -4.26 -10.69
N SER A 139 -3.60 -5.49 -10.80
CA SER A 139 -2.72 -5.91 -11.89
C SER A 139 -3.01 -7.36 -12.25
N PRO A 140 -3.33 -7.66 -13.52
CA PRO A 140 -3.37 -9.05 -13.93
C PRO A 140 -1.96 -9.60 -13.98
N SER A 141 -1.83 -10.86 -13.61
CA SER A 141 -0.62 -11.62 -13.89
C SER A 141 -0.57 -11.91 -15.39
N PRO A 142 0.60 -11.88 -16.03
CA PRO A 142 0.73 -12.31 -17.43
C PRO A 142 0.56 -13.82 -17.59
N ARG A 143 0.43 -14.54 -16.51
CA ARG A 143 0.25 -16.01 -16.48
C ARG A 143 -0.90 -16.39 -15.55
N ASP A 144 -1.46 -17.52 -15.83
CA ASP A 144 -2.47 -18.13 -14.97
C ASP A 144 -1.90 -18.72 -13.69
#